data_0ad8820c6b14360f8de7c5f0eefcc63e
#
_entry.id   0ad8820c6b14360f8de7c5f0eefcc63e
#
_cell.length_a   1.000
_cell.length_b   1.000
_cell.length_c   1.000
_cell.angle_alpha   90.00
_cell.angle_beta   90.00
_cell.angle_gamma   90.00
#
_symmetry.space_group_name_H-M   'P 1'
#
loop_
_entity.id
_entity.type
_entity.pdbx_description
1 polymer ?
#
loop_
_entity_poly.entity_id
_entity_poly.type
_entity_poly.pdbx_seq_one_letter_code
_entity_poly.pdbx_strand_id
1 'polypeptide(L)'
;GGWAAKELCEKGLKTIVLERGADVKHIKDYPTANMDPWQFEHHNTVPLQVKKDNPIASKCYAFKEDTLHFFTKDKEQPYIQERPFDWIRGYHVAGKSLLWARQVQRWSNHDFEGPLRDGFAVDWPIRYADIAPWYSYVEEFIGVSGNRDGIAAMPDGEFQPAFELNAVELEIQRQVHAHYSDRPVIAGRCAHLTKPKAIHIAQGRAPCQARSLCHRGCPFGGYFSANASTLPWAEKTGNLTIRPH
;
A
#
# COMPACT_ATOMS: atom_id res chain seq x y z
N GLY A 1 6.48 10.33 -4.12
CA GLY A 1 5.89 11.14 -5.18
C GLY A 1 4.50 11.68 -4.85
N GLY A 2 3.45 10.84 -4.75
CA GLY A 2 2.07 11.29 -4.62
C GLY A 2 1.78 12.18 -3.41
N TRP A 3 2.37 11.88 -2.25
CA TRP A 3 2.27 12.73 -1.06
C TRP A 3 2.93 14.09 -1.25
N ALA A 4 4.17 14.11 -1.76
CA ALA A 4 4.85 15.37 -2.03
C ALA A 4 4.06 16.23 -3.02
N ALA A 5 3.54 15.64 -4.09
CA ALA A 5 2.70 16.34 -5.06
C ALA A 5 1.46 16.96 -4.38
N LYS A 6 0.74 16.18 -3.55
CA LYS A 6 -0.42 16.67 -2.81
C LYS A 6 -0.08 17.87 -1.92
N GLU A 7 0.93 17.72 -1.08
CA GLU A 7 1.30 18.77 -0.12
C GLU A 7 1.79 20.07 -0.80
N LEU A 8 2.59 19.93 -1.86
CA LEU A 8 3.09 21.10 -2.59
C LEU A 8 1.96 21.83 -3.34
N CYS A 9 1.09 21.05 -4.01
CA CYS A 9 -0.04 21.62 -4.75
C CYS A 9 -1.06 22.33 -3.85
N GLU A 10 -1.37 21.76 -2.68
CA GLU A 10 -2.26 22.40 -1.69
C GLU A 10 -1.68 23.67 -1.10
N LYS A 11 -0.36 23.79 -1.04
CA LYS A 11 0.35 25.02 -0.65
C LYS A 11 0.47 26.03 -1.78
N GLY A 12 -0.20 25.81 -2.91
CA GLY A 12 -0.24 26.73 -4.05
C GLY A 12 0.97 26.64 -5.00
N LEU A 13 1.87 25.67 -4.81
CA LEU A 13 3.05 25.51 -5.65
C LEU A 13 2.69 24.76 -6.94
N LYS A 14 3.03 25.31 -8.08
CA LYS A 14 2.96 24.59 -9.36
C LYS A 14 3.99 23.45 -9.36
N THR A 15 3.48 22.23 -9.40
CA THR A 15 4.27 21.02 -9.18
C THR A 15 4.23 20.13 -10.42
N ILE A 16 5.40 19.67 -10.85
CA ILE A 16 5.51 18.64 -11.89
C ILE A 16 5.93 17.31 -11.28
N VAL A 17 5.23 16.25 -11.65
CA VAL A 17 5.58 14.86 -11.33
C VAL A 17 6.11 14.21 -12.61
N LEU A 18 7.35 13.78 -12.59
CA LEU A 18 7.98 13.00 -13.67
C LEU A 18 7.84 11.52 -13.33
N GLU A 19 7.18 10.76 -14.20
CA GLU A 19 7.01 9.32 -14.06
C GLU A 19 7.70 8.62 -15.25
N ARG A 20 8.54 7.64 -14.96
CA ARG A 20 9.28 6.90 -15.97
C ARG A 20 8.39 6.00 -16.84
N GLY A 21 7.27 5.55 -16.31
CA GLY A 21 6.40 4.57 -16.95
C GLY A 21 5.05 5.12 -17.39
N ALA A 22 4.13 4.22 -17.66
CA ALA A 22 2.81 4.52 -18.22
C ALA A 22 1.92 5.33 -17.25
N ASP A 23 1.02 6.11 -17.81
CA ASP A 23 -0.02 6.84 -17.07
C ASP A 23 -1.20 5.89 -16.75
N VAL A 24 -1.07 5.12 -15.69
CA VAL A 24 -2.15 4.23 -15.24
C VAL A 24 -3.24 5.03 -14.54
N LYS A 25 -4.35 5.24 -15.23
CA LYS A 25 -5.53 5.94 -14.71
C LYS A 25 -6.34 5.04 -13.78
N HIS A 26 -6.77 5.61 -12.65
CA HIS A 26 -7.65 4.92 -11.71
C HIS A 26 -8.92 4.42 -12.41
N ILE A 27 -9.33 3.20 -12.12
CA ILE A 27 -10.46 2.45 -12.71
C ILE A 27 -10.22 2.07 -14.18
N LYS A 28 -9.89 3.04 -15.03
CA LYS A 28 -9.82 2.87 -16.49
C LYS A 28 -8.80 1.83 -16.91
N ASP A 29 -7.63 1.84 -16.28
CA ASP A 29 -6.49 1.03 -16.67
C ASP A 29 -6.24 -0.15 -15.70
N TYR A 30 -7.33 -0.76 -15.23
CA TYR A 30 -7.34 -1.98 -14.42
C TYR A 30 -7.97 -3.14 -15.21
N PRO A 31 -7.29 -3.67 -16.24
CA PRO A 31 -7.90 -4.57 -17.22
C PRO A 31 -8.44 -5.87 -16.59
N THR A 32 -7.84 -6.31 -15.49
CA THR A 32 -8.19 -7.58 -14.84
C THR A 32 -9.11 -7.41 -13.62
N ALA A 33 -9.44 -6.17 -13.24
CA ALA A 33 -10.15 -5.88 -11.98
C ALA A 33 -11.49 -6.59 -11.82
N ASN A 34 -12.18 -6.86 -12.94
CA ASN A 34 -13.51 -7.49 -12.96
C ASN A 34 -13.54 -8.82 -13.72
N MET A 35 -12.36 -9.38 -14.06
CA MET A 35 -12.30 -10.69 -14.72
C MET A 35 -12.59 -11.82 -13.73
N ASP A 36 -13.35 -12.76 -14.16
CA ASP A 36 -13.59 -14.01 -13.43
C ASP A 36 -12.42 -14.99 -13.61
N PRO A 37 -12.21 -15.93 -12.68
CA PRO A 37 -11.09 -16.88 -12.75
C PRO A 37 -10.96 -17.68 -14.05
N TRP A 38 -12.08 -18.02 -14.66
CA TRP A 38 -12.13 -18.78 -15.93
C TRP A 38 -11.83 -17.95 -17.19
N GLN A 39 -11.77 -16.63 -17.07
CA GLN A 39 -11.42 -15.72 -18.18
C GLN A 39 -9.90 -15.59 -18.37
N PHE A 40 -9.11 -16.11 -17.45
CA PHE A 40 -7.66 -16.11 -17.57
C PHE A 40 -7.18 -17.32 -18.37
N GLU A 41 -6.37 -17.06 -19.39
CA GLU A 41 -5.85 -18.10 -20.31
C GLU A 41 -5.13 -19.23 -19.56
N HIS A 42 -4.41 -18.89 -18.50
CA HIS A 42 -3.61 -19.83 -17.71
C HIS A 42 -4.16 -20.01 -16.29
N HIS A 43 -5.47 -19.80 -16.08
CA HIS A 43 -6.12 -19.93 -14.75
C HIS A 43 -5.38 -19.17 -13.64
N ASN A 44 -4.94 -17.94 -13.93
CA ASN A 44 -4.15 -17.10 -13.04
C ASN A 44 -2.76 -17.67 -12.68
N THR A 45 -2.24 -18.59 -13.45
CA THR A 45 -0.90 -19.14 -13.33
C THR A 45 0.05 -18.46 -14.31
N VAL A 46 1.25 -18.12 -13.89
CA VAL A 46 2.24 -17.50 -14.76
C VAL A 46 3.00 -18.58 -15.54
N PRO A 47 3.00 -18.54 -16.90
CA PRO A 47 3.76 -19.47 -17.73
C PRO A 47 5.25 -19.49 -17.39
N LEU A 48 5.88 -20.64 -17.51
CA LEU A 48 7.30 -20.81 -17.18
C LEU A 48 8.21 -19.87 -17.97
N GLN A 49 7.91 -19.61 -19.25
CA GLN A 49 8.69 -18.68 -20.06
C GLN A 49 8.61 -17.25 -19.51
N VAL A 50 7.40 -16.80 -19.10
CA VAL A 50 7.23 -15.47 -18.51
C VAL A 50 8.02 -15.34 -17.20
N LYS A 51 8.08 -16.39 -16.38
CA LYS A 51 8.93 -16.41 -15.17
C LYS A 51 10.42 -16.33 -15.50
N LYS A 52 10.87 -17.06 -16.53
CA LYS A 52 12.27 -17.02 -16.99
C LYS A 52 12.66 -15.63 -17.52
N ASP A 53 11.75 -14.94 -18.21
CA ASP A 53 11.98 -13.59 -18.72
C ASP A 53 11.91 -12.52 -17.60
N ASN A 54 11.35 -12.84 -16.45
CA ASN A 54 11.19 -11.96 -15.30
C ASN A 54 11.69 -12.60 -14.00
N PRO A 55 12.99 -12.94 -13.90
CA PRO A 55 13.54 -13.72 -12.78
C PRO A 55 13.48 -12.98 -11.43
N ILE A 56 13.44 -11.66 -11.44
CA ILE A 56 13.33 -10.84 -10.22
C ILE A 56 11.86 -10.58 -9.88
N ALA A 57 11.08 -10.05 -10.82
CA ALA A 57 9.67 -9.75 -10.61
C ALA A 57 8.88 -11.00 -10.20
N SER A 58 9.19 -12.17 -10.77
CA SER A 58 8.51 -13.44 -10.48
C SER A 58 8.74 -13.99 -9.08
N LYS A 59 9.70 -13.45 -8.31
CA LYS A 59 9.86 -13.75 -6.88
C LYS A 59 8.77 -13.12 -6.01
N CYS A 60 8.06 -12.12 -6.52
CA CYS A 60 6.95 -11.51 -5.80
C CYS A 60 5.73 -12.43 -5.79
N TYR A 61 5.16 -12.67 -4.61
CA TYR A 61 3.94 -13.48 -4.45
C TYR A 61 2.74 -12.95 -5.26
N ALA A 62 2.73 -11.64 -5.52
CA ALA A 62 1.68 -10.97 -6.29
C ALA A 62 1.94 -10.99 -7.80
N PHE A 63 3.05 -11.58 -8.28
CA PHE A 63 3.35 -11.72 -9.70
C PHE A 63 2.55 -12.90 -10.27
N LYS A 64 1.34 -12.60 -10.72
CA LYS A 64 0.38 -13.57 -11.27
C LYS A 64 -0.16 -13.06 -12.61
N GLU A 65 -0.83 -13.91 -13.35
CA GLU A 65 -1.40 -13.53 -14.67
C GLU A 65 -2.29 -12.29 -14.57
N ASP A 66 -3.07 -12.17 -13.52
CA ASP A 66 -3.98 -11.04 -13.28
C ASP A 66 -3.30 -9.71 -12.90
N THR A 67 -1.99 -9.73 -12.64
CA THR A 67 -1.24 -8.56 -12.16
C THR A 67 0.01 -8.24 -12.97
N LEU A 68 0.38 -9.08 -13.96
CA LEU A 68 1.60 -8.93 -14.77
C LEU A 68 1.78 -7.53 -15.34
N HIS A 69 0.70 -6.88 -15.75
CA HIS A 69 0.70 -5.55 -16.37
C HIS A 69 1.13 -4.42 -15.43
N PHE A 70 1.16 -4.64 -14.12
CA PHE A 70 1.67 -3.67 -13.15
C PHE A 70 3.16 -3.83 -12.82
N PHE A 71 3.76 -4.94 -13.21
CA PHE A 71 5.18 -5.18 -12.95
C PHE A 71 6.07 -4.70 -14.09
N THR A 72 7.20 -4.13 -13.73
CA THR A 72 8.26 -3.84 -14.70
C THR A 72 8.86 -5.15 -15.17
N LYS A 73 8.97 -5.32 -16.48
CA LYS A 73 9.53 -6.52 -17.08
C LYS A 73 11.07 -6.48 -17.00
N ASP A 74 11.66 -7.47 -16.34
CA ASP A 74 13.10 -7.50 -16.06
C ASP A 74 13.94 -7.52 -17.33
N LYS A 75 13.52 -8.27 -18.35
CA LYS A 75 14.20 -8.38 -19.64
C LYS A 75 14.21 -7.06 -20.43
N GLU A 76 13.12 -6.28 -20.34
CA GLU A 76 12.99 -4.99 -21.04
C GLU A 76 13.68 -3.86 -20.27
N GLN A 77 13.78 -3.97 -18.96
CA GLN A 77 14.31 -2.95 -18.05
C GLN A 77 15.35 -3.55 -17.09
N PRO A 78 16.48 -4.03 -17.58
CA PRO A 78 17.52 -4.60 -16.72
C PRO A 78 18.13 -3.53 -15.80
N TYR A 79 18.71 -3.98 -14.70
CA TYR A 79 19.52 -3.14 -13.80
C TYR A 79 20.80 -3.87 -13.40
N ILE A 80 21.83 -3.12 -13.04
CA ILE A 80 23.11 -3.65 -12.60
C ILE A 80 23.08 -3.80 -11.08
N GLN A 81 23.48 -4.97 -10.58
CA GLN A 81 23.62 -5.26 -9.15
C GLN A 81 25.10 -5.26 -8.77
N GLU A 82 25.52 -4.34 -7.92
CA GLU A 82 26.85 -4.38 -7.28
C GLU A 82 26.89 -5.41 -6.15
N ARG A 83 25.75 -5.58 -5.47
CA ARG A 83 25.47 -6.64 -4.49
C ARG A 83 24.12 -7.27 -4.80
N PRO A 84 23.90 -8.54 -4.47
CA PRO A 84 22.60 -9.20 -4.72
C PRO A 84 21.43 -8.41 -4.13
N PHE A 85 20.51 -7.99 -4.99
CA PHE A 85 19.33 -7.22 -4.60
C PHE A 85 18.17 -7.45 -5.58
N ASP A 86 17.07 -8.00 -5.08
CA ASP A 86 15.86 -8.23 -5.87
C ASP A 86 15.00 -6.96 -5.93
N TRP A 87 15.26 -6.12 -6.93
CA TRP A 87 14.52 -4.88 -7.10
C TRP A 87 13.22 -5.09 -7.88
N ILE A 88 12.15 -5.49 -7.19
CA ILE A 88 10.81 -5.61 -7.77
C ILE A 88 10.23 -4.22 -7.99
N ARG A 89 9.87 -3.89 -9.24
CA ARG A 89 9.50 -2.54 -9.68
C ARG A 89 8.12 -2.52 -10.34
N GLY A 90 7.48 -1.34 -10.29
CA GLY A 90 6.30 -1.01 -11.11
C GLY A 90 6.50 0.40 -11.67
N TYR A 91 6.83 0.50 -12.96
CA TYR A 91 7.03 1.77 -13.65
C TYR A 91 5.72 2.24 -14.29
N HIS A 92 4.94 2.96 -13.50
CA HIS A 92 3.70 3.60 -13.92
C HIS A 92 3.26 4.62 -12.87
N VAL A 93 2.38 5.54 -13.25
CA VAL A 93 1.74 6.46 -12.30
C VAL A 93 1.08 5.66 -11.17
N ALA A 94 1.27 6.07 -9.94
CA ALA A 94 0.98 5.37 -8.69
C ALA A 94 2.04 4.36 -8.23
N GLY A 95 2.86 3.81 -9.14
CA GLY A 95 3.93 2.89 -8.78
C GLY A 95 3.46 1.74 -7.89
N LYS A 96 4.31 1.32 -6.96
CA LYS A 96 4.02 0.19 -6.07
C LYS A 96 2.82 0.39 -5.12
N SER A 97 2.23 1.60 -5.04
CA SER A 97 1.00 1.79 -4.27
C SER A 97 -0.21 1.02 -4.81
N LEU A 98 -0.14 0.51 -6.06
CA LEU A 98 -1.13 -0.42 -6.59
C LEU A 98 -0.94 -1.86 -6.10
N LEU A 99 0.30 -2.26 -5.78
CA LEU A 99 0.69 -3.64 -5.48
C LEU A 99 1.10 -3.89 -4.02
N TRP A 100 1.14 -2.85 -3.18
CA TRP A 100 1.57 -3.01 -1.79
C TRP A 100 0.57 -3.83 -0.95
N ALA A 101 1.01 -4.34 0.20
CA ALA A 101 0.18 -5.21 1.04
C ALA A 101 -0.93 -4.47 1.82
N ARG A 102 -0.94 -3.15 1.81
CA ARG A 102 -1.90 -2.26 2.51
C ARG A 102 -1.83 -2.34 4.04
N GLN A 103 -0.87 -3.07 4.58
CA GLN A 103 -0.61 -3.11 6.01
C GLN A 103 0.01 -1.79 6.48
N VAL A 104 -0.50 -1.24 7.55
CA VAL A 104 -0.08 0.07 8.09
C VAL A 104 0.08 -0.02 9.59
N GLN A 105 1.32 -0.04 10.06
CA GLN A 105 1.65 0.03 11.48
C GLN A 105 2.50 1.27 11.74
N ARG A 106 2.34 1.88 12.91
CA ARG A 106 3.23 2.92 13.39
C ARG A 106 4.48 2.28 13.98
N TRP A 107 5.63 2.81 13.63
CA TRP A 107 6.85 2.50 14.36
C TRP A 107 6.78 3.14 15.74
N SER A 108 7.27 2.42 16.74
CA SER A 108 7.42 2.88 18.11
C SER A 108 8.83 3.41 18.38
N ASN A 109 9.08 3.92 19.59
CA ASN A 109 10.45 4.24 20.00
C ASN A 109 11.38 3.02 19.95
N HIS A 110 10.85 1.80 20.15
CA HIS A 110 11.64 0.58 20.01
C HIS A 110 12.29 0.47 18.63
N ASP A 111 11.58 0.88 17.57
CA ASP A 111 12.09 0.86 16.20
C ASP A 111 13.09 2.00 15.95
N PHE A 112 12.78 3.23 16.40
CA PHE A 112 13.65 4.39 16.23
C PHE A 112 14.95 4.29 17.02
N GLU A 113 14.93 3.67 18.19
CA GLU A 113 16.08 3.47 19.05
C GLU A 113 16.87 2.17 18.72
N GLY A 114 16.34 1.35 17.82
CA GLY A 114 16.94 0.07 17.44
C GLY A 114 18.42 0.16 17.08
N PRO A 115 18.85 1.07 16.19
CA PRO A 115 20.27 1.21 15.83
C PRO A 115 21.18 1.52 17.00
N LEU A 116 20.75 2.40 17.91
CA LEU A 116 21.49 2.74 19.13
C LEU A 116 21.53 1.57 20.11
N ARG A 117 20.38 0.95 20.38
CA ARG A 117 20.26 -0.18 21.31
C ARG A 117 21.06 -1.39 20.85
N ASP A 118 21.00 -1.70 19.56
CA ASP A 118 21.65 -2.88 18.99
C ASP A 118 23.11 -2.63 18.58
N GLY A 119 23.56 -1.35 18.57
CA GLY A 119 24.96 -0.94 18.41
C GLY A 119 25.57 -1.17 17.03
N PHE A 120 24.76 -1.32 15.97
CA PHE A 120 25.26 -1.66 14.63
C PHE A 120 25.08 -0.56 13.57
N ALA A 121 24.37 0.52 13.87
CA ALA A 121 24.10 1.61 12.94
C ALA A 121 24.00 2.97 13.66
N VAL A 122 23.85 4.04 12.89
CA VAL A 122 23.68 5.40 13.41
C VAL A 122 22.29 5.55 14.01
N ASP A 123 22.19 6.17 15.19
CA ASP A 123 20.92 6.50 15.83
C ASP A 123 20.06 7.43 14.94
N TRP A 124 18.76 7.23 14.95
CA TRP A 124 17.83 8.09 14.25
C TRP A 124 17.73 9.47 14.96
N PRO A 125 17.77 10.60 14.22
CA PRO A 125 17.66 11.94 14.81
C PRO A 125 16.23 12.29 15.23
N ILE A 126 15.29 11.34 15.14
CA ILE A 126 13.87 11.50 15.47
C ILE A 126 13.39 10.38 16.37
N ARG A 127 12.29 10.62 17.09
CA ARG A 127 11.58 9.66 17.95
C ARG A 127 10.11 9.60 17.55
N TYR A 128 9.37 8.65 18.11
CA TYR A 128 7.95 8.47 17.83
C TYR A 128 7.14 9.76 18.04
N ALA A 129 7.42 10.52 19.10
CA ALA A 129 6.70 11.76 19.40
C ALA A 129 6.82 12.80 18.28
N ASP A 130 7.96 12.87 17.61
CA ASP A 130 8.22 13.83 16.53
C ASP A 130 7.38 13.53 15.28
N ILE A 131 7.06 12.25 15.05
CA ILE A 131 6.36 11.79 13.83
C ILE A 131 4.89 11.40 14.09
N ALA A 132 4.47 11.21 15.34
CA ALA A 132 3.12 10.80 15.68
C ALA A 132 2.00 11.67 15.06
N PRO A 133 2.08 13.01 15.03
CA PRO A 133 1.09 13.85 14.38
C PRO A 133 0.98 13.60 12.87
N TRP A 134 2.11 13.29 12.22
CA TRP A 134 2.14 12.97 10.80
C TRP A 134 1.56 11.61 10.48
N TYR A 135 1.72 10.62 11.37
CA TYR A 135 1.02 9.36 11.28
C TYR A 135 -0.49 9.58 11.32
N SER A 136 -1.00 10.34 12.29
CA SER A 136 -2.42 10.66 12.41
C SER A 136 -2.95 11.34 11.15
N TYR A 137 -2.25 12.33 10.64
CA TYR A 137 -2.60 13.04 9.41
C TYR A 137 -2.69 12.10 8.19
N VAL A 138 -1.69 11.23 8.02
CA VAL A 138 -1.68 10.27 6.91
C VAL A 138 -2.78 9.24 7.05
N GLU A 139 -2.96 8.66 8.24
CA GLU A 139 -3.99 7.64 8.53
C GLU A 139 -5.40 8.15 8.26
N GLU A 140 -5.69 9.38 8.68
CA GLU A 140 -6.99 10.01 8.40
C GLU A 140 -7.22 10.24 6.92
N PHE A 141 -6.21 10.73 6.20
CA PHE A 141 -6.32 11.03 4.78
C PHE A 141 -6.44 9.77 3.91
N ILE A 142 -5.67 8.72 4.19
CA ILE A 142 -5.72 7.47 3.41
C ILE A 142 -6.87 6.56 3.83
N GLY A 143 -7.35 6.70 5.05
CA GLY A 143 -8.36 5.85 5.66
C GLY A 143 -7.80 4.50 6.07
N VAL A 144 -7.24 4.45 7.29
CA VAL A 144 -6.75 3.21 7.90
C VAL A 144 -7.86 2.61 8.75
N SER A 145 -8.15 1.33 8.57
CA SER A 145 -9.01 0.54 9.45
C SER A 145 -8.20 -0.21 10.49
N GLY A 146 -8.69 -0.31 11.70
CA GLY A 146 -8.01 -0.99 12.79
C GLY A 146 -8.67 -0.74 14.14
N ASN A 147 -8.14 -1.36 15.17
CA ASN A 147 -8.54 -1.13 16.57
C ASN A 147 -7.43 -0.39 17.30
N ARG A 148 -7.81 0.28 18.39
CA ARG A 148 -6.88 0.79 19.40
C ARG A 148 -6.67 -0.30 20.42
N ASP A 149 -5.57 -1.03 20.27
CA ASP A 149 -5.28 -2.25 21.01
C ASP A 149 -4.37 -2.02 22.22
N GLY A 150 -3.83 -0.79 22.39
CA GLY A 150 -2.96 -0.41 23.50
C GLY A 150 -1.59 -1.10 23.52
N ILE A 151 -1.09 -1.56 22.37
CA ILE A 151 0.17 -2.29 22.26
C ILE A 151 1.33 -1.29 22.15
N ALA A 152 2.20 -1.24 23.16
CA ALA A 152 3.30 -0.28 23.23
C ALA A 152 4.26 -0.35 22.01
N ALA A 153 4.56 -1.56 21.54
CA ALA A 153 5.42 -1.78 20.37
C ALA A 153 4.74 -1.42 19.04
N MET A 154 3.43 -1.20 19.04
CA MET A 154 2.64 -0.85 17.87
C MET A 154 1.62 0.23 18.25
N PRO A 155 2.04 1.50 18.38
CA PRO A 155 1.21 2.58 18.90
C PRO A 155 -0.12 2.73 18.16
N ASP A 156 -1.15 3.12 18.89
CA ASP A 156 -2.49 3.35 18.35
C ASP A 156 -2.53 4.59 17.47
N GLY A 157 -3.45 4.58 16.51
CA GLY A 157 -3.61 5.63 15.50
C GLY A 157 -5.05 6.11 15.36
N GLU A 158 -5.28 6.84 14.25
CA GLU A 158 -6.59 7.36 13.86
C GLU A 158 -7.26 6.40 12.88
N PHE A 159 -8.02 5.46 13.43
CA PHE A 159 -8.58 4.34 12.67
C PHE A 159 -10.07 4.50 12.39
N GLN A 160 -10.50 3.97 11.24
CA GLN A 160 -11.86 3.52 11.00
C GLN A 160 -12.07 2.17 11.69
N PRO A 161 -13.32 1.71 11.87
CA PRO A 161 -13.57 0.37 12.41
C PRO A 161 -12.73 -0.69 11.71
N ALA A 162 -12.16 -1.61 12.47
CA ALA A 162 -11.42 -2.75 11.92
C ALA A 162 -12.33 -3.66 11.09
N PHE A 163 -11.74 -4.48 10.22
CA PHE A 163 -12.45 -5.65 9.72
C PHE A 163 -12.66 -6.64 10.87
N GLU A 164 -13.83 -7.25 10.90
CA GLU A 164 -14.14 -8.30 11.88
C GLU A 164 -13.27 -9.54 11.61
N LEU A 165 -12.83 -10.16 12.70
CA LEU A 165 -12.16 -11.45 12.62
C LEU A 165 -13.19 -12.53 12.25
N ASN A 166 -12.80 -13.45 11.39
CA ASN A 166 -13.64 -14.59 11.06
C ASN A 166 -13.64 -15.66 12.19
N ALA A 167 -14.49 -16.66 12.09
CA ALA A 167 -14.66 -17.65 13.14
C ALA A 167 -13.36 -18.41 13.50
N VAL A 168 -12.50 -18.66 12.52
CA VAL A 168 -11.21 -19.33 12.76
C VAL A 168 -10.24 -18.40 13.46
N GLU A 169 -10.18 -17.15 13.05
CA GLU A 169 -9.33 -16.12 13.68
C GLU A 169 -9.76 -15.84 15.13
N LEU A 170 -11.07 -15.79 15.39
CA LEU A 170 -11.61 -15.67 16.76
C LEU A 170 -11.24 -16.87 17.64
N GLU A 171 -11.30 -18.09 17.12
CA GLU A 171 -10.88 -19.27 17.86
C GLU A 171 -9.37 -19.25 18.14
N ILE A 172 -8.54 -18.87 17.15
CA ILE A 172 -7.09 -18.68 17.36
C ILE A 172 -6.83 -17.62 18.41
N GLN A 173 -7.52 -16.47 18.36
CA GLN A 173 -7.41 -15.40 19.35
C GLN A 173 -7.71 -15.93 20.75
N ARG A 174 -8.79 -16.69 20.91
CA ARG A 174 -9.19 -17.30 22.19
C ARG A 174 -8.14 -18.27 22.73
N GLN A 175 -7.59 -19.14 21.88
CA GLN A 175 -6.57 -20.12 22.23
C GLN A 175 -5.25 -19.46 22.61
N VAL A 176 -4.80 -18.49 21.81
CA VAL A 176 -3.57 -17.74 22.10
C VAL A 176 -3.70 -17.00 23.42
N HIS A 177 -4.81 -16.31 23.65
CA HIS A 177 -5.04 -15.58 24.91
C HIS A 177 -5.05 -16.51 26.13
N ALA A 178 -5.61 -17.70 26.01
CA ALA A 178 -5.64 -18.68 27.10
C ALA A 178 -4.25 -19.20 27.51
N HIS A 179 -3.30 -19.26 26.58
CA HIS A 179 -1.95 -19.79 26.83
C HIS A 179 -0.87 -18.71 26.93
N TYR A 180 -1.08 -17.53 26.32
CA TYR A 180 -0.12 -16.45 26.20
C TYR A 180 -0.83 -15.10 26.40
N SER A 181 -1.06 -14.71 27.63
CA SER A 181 -1.81 -13.49 27.98
C SER A 181 -1.13 -12.19 27.51
N ASP A 182 0.19 -12.24 27.25
CA ASP A 182 1.01 -11.12 26.78
C ASP A 182 1.13 -11.04 25.22
N ARG A 183 0.47 -11.95 24.50
CA ARG A 183 0.53 -12.05 23.04
C ARG A 183 -0.86 -11.89 22.42
N PRO A 184 -1.32 -10.64 22.23
CA PRO A 184 -2.63 -10.40 21.65
C PRO A 184 -2.67 -10.76 20.16
N VAL A 185 -3.71 -11.44 19.73
CA VAL A 185 -4.08 -11.58 18.32
C VAL A 185 -5.09 -10.48 17.99
N ILE A 186 -4.77 -9.63 17.06
CA ILE A 186 -5.55 -8.44 16.73
C ILE A 186 -5.96 -8.43 15.25
N ALA A 187 -7.00 -7.65 14.93
CA ALA A 187 -7.32 -7.34 13.54
C ALA A 187 -6.21 -6.52 12.88
N GLY A 188 -5.85 -6.87 11.64
CA GLY A 188 -4.82 -6.16 10.92
C GLY A 188 -5.16 -4.69 10.68
N ARG A 189 -4.19 -3.79 10.89
CA ARG A 189 -4.31 -2.37 10.56
C ARG A 189 -4.05 -2.19 9.08
N CYS A 190 -5.06 -1.78 8.33
CA CYS A 190 -5.02 -1.80 6.87
C CYS A 190 -5.52 -0.47 6.28
N ALA A 191 -4.85 -0.01 5.21
CA ALA A 191 -5.28 1.18 4.46
C ALA A 191 -6.48 0.86 3.55
N HIS A 192 -7.56 0.34 4.14
CA HIS A 192 -8.84 0.04 3.49
C HIS A 192 -9.98 0.83 4.15
N LEU A 193 -10.89 1.33 3.33
CA LEU A 193 -12.05 2.07 3.79
C LEU A 193 -13.14 1.12 4.26
N THR A 194 -13.33 0.98 5.55
CA THR A 194 -14.48 0.26 6.14
C THR A 194 -15.65 1.19 6.36
N LYS A 195 -15.38 2.42 6.80
CA LYS A 195 -16.39 3.47 7.01
C LYS A 195 -15.85 4.81 6.47
N PRO A 196 -16.00 5.09 5.16
CA PRO A 196 -15.47 6.32 4.56
C PRO A 196 -15.98 7.58 5.24
N LYS A 197 -15.08 8.51 5.54
CA LYS A 197 -15.40 9.88 5.95
C LYS A 197 -15.60 10.78 4.74
N ALA A 198 -16.11 11.99 4.93
CA ALA A 198 -16.32 12.98 3.85
C ALA A 198 -15.08 13.21 3.00
N ILE A 199 -13.88 13.23 3.60
CA ILE A 199 -12.60 13.38 2.89
C ILE A 199 -12.37 12.26 1.86
N HIS A 200 -12.73 11.02 2.19
CA HIS A 200 -12.54 9.87 1.29
C HIS A 200 -13.54 9.91 0.13
N ILE A 201 -14.79 10.31 0.40
CA ILE A 201 -15.82 10.51 -0.63
C ILE A 201 -15.40 11.65 -1.56
N ALA A 202 -14.86 12.74 -1.02
CA ALA A 202 -14.32 13.84 -1.80
C ALA A 202 -13.12 13.43 -2.68
N GLN A 203 -12.36 12.41 -2.31
CA GLN A 203 -11.34 11.80 -3.16
C GLN A 203 -11.94 10.94 -4.30
N GLY A 204 -13.25 10.67 -4.29
CA GLY A 204 -13.89 9.76 -5.23
C GLY A 204 -13.80 8.28 -4.84
N ARG A 205 -13.49 7.99 -3.58
CA ARG A 205 -13.28 6.64 -3.05
C ARG A 205 -14.54 6.14 -2.32
N ALA A 206 -14.80 4.85 -2.43
CA ALA A 206 -15.92 4.15 -1.81
C ALA A 206 -15.45 3.08 -0.81
N PRO A 207 -16.36 2.55 0.05
CA PRO A 207 -15.99 1.51 1.00
C PRO A 207 -15.47 0.25 0.30
N CYS A 208 -14.60 -0.47 1.01
CA CYS A 208 -14.08 -1.76 0.56
C CYS A 208 -15.23 -2.77 0.40
N GLN A 209 -15.27 -3.43 -0.75
CA GLN A 209 -16.28 -4.43 -1.07
C GLN A 209 -15.86 -5.86 -0.73
N ALA A 210 -14.78 -6.04 0.04
CA ALA A 210 -14.25 -7.34 0.48
C ALA A 210 -14.04 -8.37 -0.64
N ARG A 211 -13.71 -7.90 -1.86
CA ARG A 211 -13.60 -8.76 -3.06
C ARG A 211 -12.36 -9.65 -3.10
N SER A 212 -11.38 -9.41 -2.22
CA SER A 212 -10.07 -10.08 -2.20
C SER A 212 -9.24 -9.95 -3.50
N LEU A 213 -9.58 -8.98 -4.37
CA LEU A 213 -8.95 -8.73 -5.67
C LEU A 213 -8.08 -7.47 -5.69
N CYS A 214 -7.53 -7.09 -4.54
CA CYS A 214 -6.83 -5.81 -4.38
C CYS A 214 -5.61 -5.65 -5.29
N HIS A 215 -4.90 -6.74 -5.64
CA HIS A 215 -3.71 -6.68 -6.50
C HIS A 215 -4.02 -6.33 -7.96
N ARG A 216 -5.27 -6.48 -8.41
CA ARG A 216 -5.71 -6.15 -9.77
C ARG A 216 -6.02 -4.66 -9.97
N GLY A 217 -5.82 -3.84 -8.93
CA GLY A 217 -6.38 -2.49 -8.85
C GLY A 217 -7.82 -2.53 -8.31
N CYS A 218 -8.17 -1.57 -7.44
CA CYS A 218 -9.51 -1.51 -6.85
C CYS A 218 -10.35 -0.46 -7.56
N PRO A 219 -11.39 -0.83 -8.34
CA PRO A 219 -12.22 0.14 -9.06
C PRO A 219 -13.06 1.02 -8.13
N PHE A 220 -13.19 0.62 -6.86
CA PHE A 220 -13.91 1.41 -5.83
C PHE A 220 -12.97 2.36 -5.06
N GLY A 221 -11.64 2.30 -5.28
CA GLY A 221 -10.70 3.03 -4.43
C GLY A 221 -10.76 2.61 -2.95
N GLY A 222 -11.27 1.40 -2.67
CA GLY A 222 -11.48 0.91 -1.30
C GLY A 222 -10.19 0.78 -0.50
N TYR A 223 -9.04 0.51 -1.14
CA TYR A 223 -7.74 0.67 -0.52
C TYR A 223 -7.01 1.92 -1.05
N PHE A 224 -6.01 2.39 -0.30
CA PHE A 224 -5.21 3.52 -0.70
C PHE A 224 -4.24 3.16 -1.84
N SER A 225 -4.30 3.94 -2.93
CA SER A 225 -3.27 4.03 -3.96
C SER A 225 -3.11 5.49 -4.38
N ALA A 226 -1.92 5.87 -4.85
CA ALA A 226 -1.65 7.26 -5.18
C ALA A 226 -2.54 7.80 -6.30
N ASN A 227 -2.86 6.98 -7.31
CA ASN A 227 -3.73 7.37 -8.43
C ASN A 227 -5.23 7.38 -8.07
N ALA A 228 -5.62 6.80 -6.94
CA ALA A 228 -7.00 6.88 -6.44
C ALA A 228 -7.19 7.94 -5.35
N SER A 229 -6.13 8.54 -4.83
CA SER A 229 -6.18 9.40 -3.67
C SER A 229 -5.34 10.67 -3.83
N THR A 230 -4.03 10.61 -3.55
CA THR A 230 -3.18 11.82 -3.47
C THR A 230 -3.01 12.56 -4.79
N LEU A 231 -2.89 11.87 -5.92
CA LEU A 231 -2.73 12.51 -7.22
C LEU A 231 -4.02 13.20 -7.70
N PRO A 232 -5.21 12.56 -7.72
CA PRO A 232 -6.45 13.25 -8.03
C PRO A 232 -6.77 14.40 -7.07
N TRP A 233 -6.34 14.29 -5.81
CA TRP A 233 -6.49 15.37 -4.86
C TRP A 233 -5.62 16.57 -5.20
N ALA A 234 -4.36 16.33 -5.59
CA ALA A 234 -3.47 17.38 -6.08
C ALA A 234 -3.97 18.01 -7.39
N GLU A 235 -4.53 17.21 -8.32
CA GLU A 235 -5.10 17.70 -9.58
C GLU A 235 -6.22 18.72 -9.36
N LYS A 236 -7.06 18.54 -8.35
CA LYS A 236 -8.17 19.47 -8.00
C LYS A 236 -7.68 20.89 -7.68
N THR A 237 -6.44 21.06 -7.27
CA THR A 237 -5.86 22.38 -7.00
C THR A 237 -5.53 23.18 -8.26
N GLY A 238 -5.47 22.53 -9.42
CA GLY A 238 -5.01 23.11 -10.68
C GLY A 238 -3.49 23.32 -10.76
N ASN A 239 -2.73 22.89 -9.75
CA ASN A 239 -1.29 23.10 -9.64
C ASN A 239 -0.44 21.90 -10.05
N LEU A 240 -1.06 20.75 -10.38
CA LEU A 240 -0.34 19.53 -10.71
C LEU A 240 -0.20 19.34 -12.23
N THR A 241 1.01 19.01 -12.65
CA THR A 241 1.30 18.47 -13.98
C THR A 241 1.96 17.11 -13.84
N ILE A 242 1.42 16.06 -14.46
CA ILE A 242 2.04 14.73 -14.52
C ILE A 242 2.61 14.53 -15.93
N ARG A 243 3.86 14.12 -16.01
CA ARG A 243 4.57 13.77 -17.27
C ARG A 243 4.99 12.30 -17.18
N PRO A 244 4.21 11.37 -17.72
CA PRO A 244 4.58 9.97 -17.90
C PRO A 244 5.51 9.82 -19.12
N HIS A 245 6.31 8.72 -19.19
CA HIS A 245 7.26 8.31 -20.26
C HIS A 245 8.45 9.22 -20.48
#